data_a9082b916c5fffae48a19584ffa414cf
#
_entry.id   a9082b916c5fffae48a19584ffa414cf
#
_cell.length_a   1.000
_cell.length_b   1.000
_cell.length_c   1.000
_cell.angle_alpha   90.00
_cell.angle_beta   90.00
_cell.angle_gamma   90.00
#
_symmetry.space_group_name_H-M   'P 1'
#
loop_
_entity.id
_entity.type
_entity.pdbx_description
1 polymer ?
#
loop_
_entity_poly.entity_id
_entity_poly.type
_entity_poly.pdbx_seq_one_letter_code
_entity_poly.pdbx_strand_id
1 'polypeptide(L)'
;KRKARVAPLVPARDGLLYTVVDGRMFIVTEWIEGLHPAPKDTPDGAALLCNGLAEFHRKSQGYQPPPGAAHSSRLHRWPRVYRKLRNKLDWFEHLARAYRDMPASPVLLEVLPRFKAQADEAIRMLEASAYQKLVARGDQAWGLAHQDYGWSNGQVGPDGKIWIIDLDGVAFDLAFRDLRKLITGTMDDRGDWDLTWMKAMIKAYHEVNPIEPEAMQVMLIDMFLPNEFYKLVKDVLYDPNMLDGALVAALQRLLITDERKQQALRELGLKRRR
;
A
#
# COMPACT_ATOMS: atom_id res chain seq x y z
N LYS A 1 -6.36 18.34 16.86
CA LYS A 1 -5.35 18.89 17.82
C LYS A 1 -3.90 18.75 17.31
N ARG A 2 -3.59 17.79 16.42
CA ARG A 2 -2.22 17.54 15.88
C ARG A 2 -1.92 18.28 14.58
N LYS A 3 -2.86 19.11 14.09
CA LYS A 3 -2.72 19.93 12.87
C LYS A 3 -2.36 19.13 11.60
N ALA A 4 -2.80 17.87 11.50
CA ALA A 4 -2.80 17.15 10.22
C ALA A 4 -3.83 17.80 9.27
N ARG A 5 -3.54 17.83 7.97
CA ARG A 5 -4.47 18.32 6.95
C ARG A 5 -5.47 17.22 6.62
N VAL A 6 -6.47 17.12 7.46
CA VAL A 6 -7.63 16.24 7.30
C VAL A 6 -8.88 17.05 7.56
N ALA A 7 -10.00 16.67 6.98
CA ALA A 7 -11.26 17.36 7.21
C ALA A 7 -11.64 17.29 8.71
N PRO A 8 -11.88 18.43 9.38
CA PRO A 8 -12.31 18.46 10.77
C PRO A 8 -13.65 17.75 10.94
N LEU A 9 -13.82 17.08 12.08
CA LEU A 9 -15.11 16.52 12.47
C LEU A 9 -16.02 17.65 13.00
N VAL A 10 -17.28 17.64 12.56
CA VAL A 10 -18.33 18.52 13.06
C VAL A 10 -18.99 17.85 14.27
N PRO A 11 -18.93 18.43 15.48
CA PRO A 11 -19.59 17.85 16.65
C PRO A 11 -21.12 17.79 16.47
N ALA A 12 -21.73 16.71 16.96
CA ALA A 12 -23.17 16.61 17.11
C ALA A 12 -23.68 17.59 18.20
N ARG A 13 -24.98 17.73 18.34
CA ARG A 13 -25.60 18.69 19.29
C ARG A 13 -25.22 18.42 20.77
N ASP A 14 -24.92 17.17 21.09
CA ASP A 14 -24.46 16.72 22.41
C ASP A 14 -22.93 16.85 22.63
N GLY A 15 -22.21 17.40 21.62
CA GLY A 15 -20.77 17.61 21.64
C GLY A 15 -19.94 16.36 21.27
N LEU A 16 -20.58 15.22 20.98
CA LEU A 16 -19.90 14.03 20.50
C LEU A 16 -19.45 14.21 19.04
N LEU A 17 -18.36 13.53 18.65
CA LEU A 17 -17.85 13.57 17.28
C LEU A 17 -18.47 12.50 16.37
N TYR A 18 -19.50 11.83 16.84
CA TYR A 18 -20.26 10.82 16.10
C TYR A 18 -21.68 10.75 16.65
N THR A 19 -22.60 10.18 15.88
CA THR A 19 -23.93 9.80 16.32
C THR A 19 -24.23 8.35 15.91
N VAL A 20 -25.13 7.70 16.63
CA VAL A 20 -25.56 6.33 16.29
C VAL A 20 -27.06 6.36 15.95
N VAL A 21 -27.40 5.88 14.75
CA VAL A 21 -28.78 5.74 14.28
C VAL A 21 -28.94 4.28 13.81
N ASP A 22 -29.92 3.58 14.36
CA ASP A 22 -30.23 2.18 14.04
C ASP A 22 -29.00 1.27 14.13
N GLY A 23 -28.17 1.46 15.19
CA GLY A 23 -26.94 0.70 15.43
C GLY A 23 -25.77 1.01 14.50
N ARG A 24 -25.90 2.00 13.61
CA ARG A 24 -24.83 2.47 12.70
C ARG A 24 -24.25 3.78 13.20
N MET A 25 -22.94 3.85 13.17
CA MET A 25 -22.21 5.06 13.54
C MET A 25 -22.08 5.99 12.32
N PHE A 26 -22.37 7.27 12.54
CA PHE A 26 -22.22 8.33 11.54
C PHE A 26 -21.28 9.40 12.08
N ILE A 27 -20.44 9.93 11.22
CA ILE A 27 -19.60 11.11 11.45
C ILE A 27 -19.93 12.15 10.38
N VAL A 28 -19.79 13.43 10.71
CA VAL A 28 -19.88 14.54 9.76
C VAL A 28 -18.53 15.25 9.77
N THR A 29 -18.00 15.53 8.59
CA THR A 29 -16.79 16.31 8.42
C THR A 29 -17.08 17.61 7.70
N GLU A 30 -16.27 18.63 7.93
CA GLU A 30 -16.29 19.83 7.12
C GLU A 30 -15.96 19.50 5.67
N TRP A 31 -16.65 20.16 4.75
CA TRP A 31 -16.29 20.12 3.34
C TRP A 31 -15.15 21.11 3.08
N ILE A 32 -14.05 20.65 2.51
CA ILE A 32 -12.92 21.50 2.17
C ILE A 32 -13.08 21.98 0.73
N GLU A 33 -13.37 23.27 0.56
CA GLU A 33 -13.50 23.88 -0.76
C GLU A 33 -12.17 23.92 -1.51
N GLY A 34 -12.24 23.76 -2.85
CA GLY A 34 -11.08 23.91 -3.74
C GLY A 34 -10.08 22.76 -3.72
N LEU A 35 -10.43 21.59 -3.16
CA LEU A 35 -9.61 20.38 -3.31
C LEU A 35 -9.60 19.91 -4.76
N HIS A 36 -8.41 19.59 -5.28
CA HIS A 36 -8.24 19.03 -6.61
C HIS A 36 -7.13 17.98 -6.66
N PRO A 37 -7.12 17.05 -7.62
CA PRO A 37 -6.08 16.04 -7.76
C PRO A 37 -4.69 16.65 -7.98
N ALA A 38 -3.65 16.02 -7.43
CA ALA A 38 -2.26 16.34 -7.79
C ALA A 38 -1.98 15.92 -9.26
N PRO A 39 -1.06 16.60 -9.97
CA PRO A 39 -0.68 16.24 -11.35
C PRO A 39 -0.10 14.80 -11.40
N LYS A 40 -0.74 13.91 -12.19
CA LYS A 40 -0.33 12.50 -12.30
C LYS A 40 0.79 12.24 -13.30
N ASP A 41 1.03 13.17 -14.18
CA ASP A 41 1.94 13.08 -15.34
C ASP A 41 3.37 13.56 -15.02
N THR A 42 3.60 14.10 -13.82
CA THR A 42 4.88 14.64 -13.41
C THR A 42 5.42 14.00 -12.13
N PRO A 43 6.76 13.83 -12.00
CA PRO A 43 7.38 13.39 -10.75
C PRO A 43 7.08 14.33 -9.58
N ASP A 44 6.88 15.63 -9.85
CA ASP A 44 6.61 16.65 -8.83
C ASP A 44 5.24 16.43 -8.18
N GLY A 45 4.23 16.04 -8.95
CA GLY A 45 2.92 15.70 -8.40
C GLY A 45 2.98 14.47 -7.49
N ALA A 46 3.74 13.44 -7.89
CA ALA A 46 3.98 12.27 -7.05
C ALA A 46 4.77 12.63 -5.78
N ALA A 47 5.79 13.48 -5.91
CA ALA A 47 6.58 13.98 -4.79
C ALA A 47 5.71 14.79 -3.80
N LEU A 48 4.80 15.62 -4.31
CA LEU A 48 3.85 16.37 -3.49
C LEU A 48 2.95 15.45 -2.66
N LEU A 49 2.42 14.38 -3.27
CA LEU A 49 1.65 13.36 -2.54
C LEU A 49 2.48 12.67 -1.45
N CYS A 50 3.73 12.31 -1.76
CA CYS A 50 4.62 11.67 -0.79
C CYS A 50 4.95 12.61 0.38
N ASN A 51 5.14 13.90 0.12
CA ASN A 51 5.38 14.92 1.14
C ASN A 51 4.18 15.05 2.08
N GLY A 52 2.96 15.18 1.53
CA GLY A 52 1.74 15.25 2.33
C GLY A 52 1.48 14.00 3.17
N LEU A 53 1.75 12.81 2.60
CA LEU A 53 1.68 11.55 3.33
C LEU A 53 2.69 11.50 4.50
N ALA A 54 3.92 11.92 4.26
CA ALA A 54 4.96 11.98 5.28
C ALA A 54 4.60 12.94 6.42
N GLU A 55 3.98 14.09 6.10
CA GLU A 55 3.48 15.03 7.10
C GLU A 55 2.38 14.40 7.97
N PHE A 56 1.43 13.69 7.36
CA PHE A 56 0.38 12.95 8.07
C PHE A 56 0.97 11.91 9.02
N HIS A 57 1.89 11.08 8.54
CA HIS A 57 2.54 10.05 9.36
C HIS A 57 3.28 10.66 10.53
N ARG A 58 4.14 11.67 10.30
CA ARG A 58 4.88 12.37 11.36
C ARG A 58 3.95 12.98 12.41
N LYS A 59 2.85 13.61 11.98
CA LYS A 59 1.88 14.22 12.89
C LYS A 59 1.06 13.18 13.66
N SER A 60 0.92 11.96 13.17
CA SER A 60 0.19 10.89 13.84
C SER A 60 1.04 10.14 14.88
N GLN A 61 2.37 10.27 14.86
CA GLN A 61 3.24 9.65 15.87
C GLN A 61 2.85 10.09 17.28
N GLY A 62 2.86 9.14 18.22
CA GLY A 62 2.39 9.36 19.60
C GLY A 62 0.88 9.55 19.72
N TYR A 63 0.08 9.27 18.68
CA TYR A 63 -1.38 9.28 18.80
C TYR A 63 -1.84 8.19 19.76
N GLN A 64 -2.76 8.57 20.64
CA GLN A 64 -3.43 7.66 21.55
C GLN A 64 -4.94 7.76 21.28
N PRO A 65 -5.62 6.64 20.97
CA PRO A 65 -7.07 6.64 20.88
C PRO A 65 -7.70 7.07 22.20
N PRO A 66 -8.82 7.82 22.16
CA PRO A 66 -9.54 8.13 23.39
C PRO A 66 -10.06 6.85 24.07
N PRO A 67 -10.32 6.87 25.39
CA PRO A 67 -10.89 5.75 26.09
C PRO A 67 -12.19 5.29 25.42
N GLY A 68 -12.35 3.96 25.25
CA GLY A 68 -13.52 3.35 24.60
C GLY A 68 -13.47 3.33 23.06
N ALA A 69 -12.50 3.99 22.43
CA ALA A 69 -12.33 3.88 20.98
C ALA A 69 -11.80 2.51 20.57
N ALA A 70 -12.25 2.01 19.43
CA ALA A 70 -11.71 0.78 18.85
C ALA A 70 -10.21 0.96 18.51
N HIS A 71 -9.40 -0.03 18.90
CA HIS A 71 -7.98 -0.06 18.60
C HIS A 71 -7.71 -0.98 17.41
N SER A 72 -7.25 -0.40 16.30
CA SER A 72 -6.88 -1.16 15.11
C SER A 72 -5.38 -1.07 14.88
N SER A 73 -4.66 -2.19 15.06
CA SER A 73 -3.24 -2.30 14.73
C SER A 73 -2.99 -3.41 13.72
N ARG A 74 -2.13 -3.11 12.76
CA ARG A 74 -1.67 -4.05 11.72
C ARG A 74 -0.17 -4.33 11.81
N LEU A 75 0.54 -3.76 12.78
CA LEU A 75 1.99 -3.88 12.94
C LEU A 75 2.48 -5.33 12.86
N HIS A 76 1.82 -6.24 13.58
CA HIS A 76 2.22 -7.64 13.64
C HIS A 76 1.57 -8.54 12.57
N ARG A 77 0.82 -7.98 11.62
CA ARG A 77 0.03 -8.76 10.65
C ARG A 77 0.81 -9.14 9.37
N TRP A 78 1.93 -8.50 9.07
CA TRP A 78 2.64 -8.66 7.81
C TRP A 78 3.05 -10.11 7.51
N PRO A 79 3.66 -10.90 8.43
CA PRO A 79 4.00 -12.29 8.15
C PRO A 79 2.79 -13.14 7.77
N ARG A 80 1.64 -12.89 8.42
CA ARG A 80 0.38 -13.57 8.07
C ARG A 80 -0.14 -13.13 6.70
N VAL A 81 -0.04 -11.86 6.36
CA VAL A 81 -0.45 -11.31 5.05
C VAL A 81 0.39 -11.93 3.94
N TYR A 82 1.72 -12.03 4.09
CA TYR A 82 2.62 -12.63 3.13
C TYR A 82 2.29 -14.11 2.90
N ARG A 83 2.15 -14.89 3.99
CA ARG A 83 1.75 -16.30 3.89
C ARG A 83 0.37 -16.47 3.25
N LYS A 84 -0.59 -15.60 3.58
CA LYS A 84 -1.91 -15.62 2.94
C LYS A 84 -1.82 -15.37 1.43
N LEU A 85 -1.00 -14.41 0.99
CA LEU A 85 -0.76 -14.17 -0.43
C LEU A 85 -0.14 -15.42 -1.07
N ARG A 86 0.92 -15.97 -0.48
CA ARG A 86 1.58 -17.19 -0.99
C ARG A 86 0.60 -18.36 -1.16
N ASN A 87 -0.26 -18.61 -0.17
CA ASN A 87 -1.27 -19.68 -0.24
C ASN A 87 -2.31 -19.41 -1.34
N LYS A 88 -2.65 -18.14 -1.61
CA LYS A 88 -3.55 -17.80 -2.72
C LYS A 88 -2.96 -18.17 -4.08
N LEU A 89 -1.64 -18.15 -4.24
CA LEU A 89 -0.99 -18.59 -5.47
C LEU A 89 -1.19 -20.10 -5.72
N ASP A 90 -1.33 -20.91 -4.67
CA ASP A 90 -1.69 -22.33 -4.81
C ASP A 90 -3.14 -22.50 -5.28
N TRP A 91 -4.05 -21.65 -4.78
CA TRP A 91 -5.43 -21.65 -5.26
C TRP A 91 -5.54 -21.26 -6.74
N PHE A 92 -4.74 -20.30 -7.21
CA PHE A 92 -4.69 -19.96 -8.63
C PHE A 92 -4.21 -21.14 -9.48
N GLU A 93 -3.23 -21.90 -8.99
CA GLU A 93 -2.78 -23.12 -9.68
C GLU A 93 -3.89 -24.16 -9.77
N HIS A 94 -4.60 -24.42 -8.67
CA HIS A 94 -5.72 -25.36 -8.66
C HIS A 94 -6.83 -24.95 -9.64
N LEU A 95 -7.19 -23.67 -9.67
CA LEU A 95 -8.19 -23.15 -10.60
C LEU A 95 -7.72 -23.27 -12.06
N ALA A 96 -6.49 -22.87 -12.37
CA ALA A 96 -5.94 -22.99 -13.72
C ALA A 96 -5.86 -24.45 -14.20
N ARG A 97 -5.62 -25.40 -13.29
CA ARG A 97 -5.68 -26.86 -13.63
C ARG A 97 -7.11 -27.35 -13.83
N ALA A 98 -8.05 -26.89 -13.01
CA ALA A 98 -9.47 -27.27 -13.11
C ALA A 98 -10.12 -26.72 -14.40
N TYR A 99 -9.73 -25.49 -14.78
CA TYR A 99 -10.23 -24.79 -15.98
C TYR A 99 -9.15 -24.71 -17.07
N ARG A 100 -8.46 -25.83 -17.33
CA ARG A 100 -7.30 -25.89 -18.22
C ARG A 100 -7.58 -25.47 -19.67
N ASP A 101 -8.84 -25.58 -20.11
CA ASP A 101 -9.27 -25.22 -21.47
C ASP A 101 -9.53 -23.70 -21.63
N MET A 102 -9.47 -22.93 -20.53
CA MET A 102 -9.58 -21.48 -20.58
C MET A 102 -8.29 -20.83 -21.12
N PRO A 103 -8.38 -19.73 -21.90
CA PRO A 103 -7.26 -19.15 -22.62
C PRO A 103 -6.04 -18.79 -21.74
N ALA A 104 -6.28 -18.26 -20.52
CA ALA A 104 -5.19 -17.84 -19.64
C ALA A 104 -4.60 -18.97 -18.79
N SER A 105 -5.26 -20.13 -18.69
CA SER A 105 -4.81 -21.21 -17.80
C SER A 105 -3.41 -21.74 -18.12
N PRO A 106 -3.03 -22.00 -19.38
CA PRO A 106 -1.67 -22.45 -19.71
C PRO A 106 -0.61 -21.43 -19.31
N VAL A 107 -0.84 -20.14 -19.63
CA VAL A 107 0.10 -19.06 -19.31
C VAL A 107 0.21 -18.87 -17.79
N LEU A 108 -0.91 -18.91 -17.08
CA LEU A 108 -0.92 -18.80 -15.62
C LEU A 108 -0.14 -19.93 -14.96
N LEU A 109 -0.30 -21.18 -15.43
CA LEU A 109 0.45 -22.35 -14.94
C LEU A 109 1.95 -22.23 -15.21
N GLU A 110 2.34 -21.64 -16.33
CA GLU A 110 3.74 -21.39 -16.68
C GLU A 110 4.41 -20.39 -15.74
N VAL A 111 3.72 -19.29 -15.41
CA VAL A 111 4.32 -18.18 -14.62
C VAL A 111 4.23 -18.38 -13.11
N LEU A 112 3.26 -19.14 -12.62
CA LEU A 112 3.02 -19.35 -11.18
C LEU A 112 4.25 -19.84 -10.39
N PRO A 113 5.09 -20.79 -10.88
CA PRO A 113 6.27 -21.23 -10.15
C PRO A 113 7.22 -20.07 -9.82
N ARG A 114 7.42 -19.12 -10.75
CA ARG A 114 8.24 -17.93 -10.54
C ARG A 114 7.68 -17.06 -9.40
N PHE A 115 6.39 -16.74 -9.42
CA PHE A 115 5.77 -15.87 -8.42
C PHE A 115 5.62 -16.55 -7.06
N LYS A 116 5.44 -17.87 -7.02
CA LYS A 116 5.51 -18.65 -5.77
C LYS A 116 6.89 -18.57 -5.14
N ALA A 117 7.95 -18.82 -5.92
CA ALA A 117 9.33 -18.71 -5.45
C ALA A 117 9.65 -17.29 -4.95
N GLN A 118 9.17 -16.25 -5.65
CA GLN A 118 9.31 -14.85 -5.25
C GLN A 118 8.59 -14.57 -3.91
N ALA A 119 7.38 -15.10 -3.73
CA ALA A 119 6.65 -14.95 -2.47
C ALA A 119 7.34 -15.68 -1.31
N ASP A 120 7.82 -16.90 -1.54
CA ASP A 120 8.59 -17.67 -0.55
C ASP A 120 9.89 -16.96 -0.17
N GLU A 121 10.59 -16.34 -1.13
CA GLU A 121 11.78 -15.52 -0.87
C GLU A 121 11.41 -14.26 -0.06
N ALA A 122 10.34 -13.55 -0.42
CA ALA A 122 9.88 -12.37 0.32
C ALA A 122 9.55 -12.70 1.78
N ILE A 123 8.95 -13.86 2.05
CA ILE A 123 8.67 -14.35 3.41
C ILE A 123 9.99 -14.55 4.18
N ARG A 124 10.94 -15.26 3.60
CA ARG A 124 12.27 -15.48 4.25
C ARG A 124 12.99 -14.16 4.49
N MET A 125 12.97 -13.25 3.53
CA MET A 125 13.60 -11.93 3.67
C MET A 125 12.95 -11.13 4.80
N LEU A 126 11.61 -11.13 4.91
CA LEU A 126 10.89 -10.44 5.98
C LEU A 126 11.25 -11.02 7.36
N GLU A 127 11.27 -12.34 7.49
CA GLU A 127 11.61 -13.04 8.73
C GLU A 127 13.06 -12.79 9.16
N ALA A 128 13.98 -12.65 8.20
CA ALA A 128 15.40 -12.34 8.46
C ALA A 128 15.73 -10.85 8.57
N SER A 129 14.72 -9.97 8.36
CA SER A 129 14.89 -8.51 8.39
C SER A 129 14.76 -7.94 9.81
N ALA A 130 14.90 -6.61 9.90
CA ALA A 130 14.62 -5.88 11.13
C ALA A 130 13.11 -5.72 11.44
N TYR A 131 12.21 -6.36 10.70
CA TYR A 131 10.76 -6.20 10.89
C TYR A 131 10.32 -6.37 12.35
N GLN A 132 10.76 -7.44 13.04
CA GLN A 132 10.42 -7.66 14.45
C GLN A 132 10.92 -6.55 15.37
N LYS A 133 12.13 -6.05 15.12
CA LYS A 133 12.71 -4.91 15.86
C LYS A 133 11.89 -3.63 15.63
N LEU A 134 11.44 -3.41 14.39
CA LEU A 134 10.65 -2.22 14.06
C LEU A 134 9.27 -2.26 14.72
N VAL A 135 8.56 -3.38 14.64
CA VAL A 135 7.21 -3.50 15.25
C VAL A 135 7.24 -3.49 16.77
N ALA A 136 8.34 -3.93 17.38
CA ALA A 136 8.54 -3.89 18.84
C ALA A 136 8.57 -2.47 19.42
N ARG A 137 8.75 -1.43 18.58
CA ARG A 137 8.62 -0.02 19.00
C ARG A 137 7.19 0.37 19.39
N GLY A 138 6.21 -0.42 18.96
CA GLY A 138 4.79 -0.26 19.27
C GLY A 138 4.07 0.78 18.43
N ASP A 139 2.75 0.78 18.56
CA ASP A 139 1.81 1.57 17.75
C ASP A 139 2.10 3.08 17.80
N GLN A 140 2.38 3.62 18.97
CA GLN A 140 2.61 5.06 19.15
C GLN A 140 3.86 5.56 18.43
N ALA A 141 4.91 4.75 18.39
CA ALA A 141 6.15 5.12 17.71
C ALA A 141 5.96 5.27 16.20
N TRP A 142 5.11 4.44 15.60
CA TRP A 142 4.83 4.47 14.16
C TRP A 142 3.68 5.40 13.79
N GLY A 143 2.69 5.57 14.68
CA GLY A 143 1.50 6.35 14.42
C GLY A 143 0.52 5.64 13.49
N LEU A 144 -0.30 6.43 12.80
CA LEU A 144 -1.37 5.95 11.94
C LEU A 144 -0.90 5.86 10.49
N ALA A 145 -1.18 4.74 9.84
CA ALA A 145 -1.14 4.59 8.39
C ALA A 145 -2.56 4.71 7.83
N HIS A 146 -2.69 5.30 6.66
CA HIS A 146 -3.98 5.50 5.99
C HIS A 146 -4.59 4.19 5.50
N GLN A 147 -3.74 3.26 5.09
CA GLN A 147 -4.08 1.95 4.53
C GLN A 147 -4.65 1.97 3.10
N ASP A 148 -5.21 3.08 2.66
CA ASP A 148 -5.73 3.24 1.30
C ASP A 148 -5.31 4.59 0.67
N TYR A 149 -4.12 5.08 1.00
CA TYR A 149 -3.57 6.30 0.44
C TYR A 149 -3.19 6.12 -1.03
N GLY A 150 -3.59 7.07 -1.84
CA GLY A 150 -3.31 7.10 -3.27
C GLY A 150 -3.69 8.46 -3.89
N TRP A 151 -3.68 8.52 -5.21
CA TRP A 151 -3.97 9.72 -5.97
C TRP A 151 -5.39 10.29 -5.75
N SER A 152 -6.34 9.45 -5.35
CA SER A 152 -7.71 9.87 -5.03
C SER A 152 -7.84 10.47 -3.64
N ASN A 153 -7.05 9.99 -2.67
CA ASN A 153 -7.20 10.28 -1.25
C ASN A 153 -6.21 11.33 -0.73
N GLY A 154 -5.24 11.73 -1.57
CA GLY A 154 -4.40 12.90 -1.36
C GLY A 154 -4.80 13.99 -2.35
N GLN A 155 -5.36 15.10 -1.87
CA GLN A 155 -5.87 16.20 -2.70
C GLN A 155 -5.09 17.48 -2.41
N VAL A 156 -4.78 18.25 -3.45
CA VAL A 156 -4.17 19.58 -3.30
C VAL A 156 -5.22 20.56 -2.82
N GLY A 157 -4.96 21.25 -1.72
CA GLY A 157 -5.83 22.26 -1.18
C GLY A 157 -5.51 23.67 -1.65
N PRO A 158 -6.32 24.67 -1.24
CA PRO A 158 -6.11 26.08 -1.60
C PRO A 158 -4.75 26.65 -1.16
N ASP A 159 -4.13 26.01 -0.16
CA ASP A 159 -2.79 26.35 0.35
C ASP A 159 -1.64 25.68 -0.45
N GLY A 160 -1.96 25.00 -1.55
CA GLY A 160 -1.01 24.25 -2.38
C GLY A 160 -0.45 23.00 -1.71
N LYS A 161 -1.01 22.57 -0.59
CA LYS A 161 -0.53 21.42 0.18
C LYS A 161 -1.54 20.28 0.14
N ILE A 162 -1.09 19.06 0.44
CA ILE A 162 -1.95 17.89 0.42
C ILE A 162 -2.86 17.84 1.65
N TRP A 163 -4.13 17.72 1.39
CA TRP A 163 -5.18 17.31 2.31
C TRP A 163 -5.48 15.84 2.11
N ILE A 164 -5.69 15.11 3.22
CA ILE A 164 -5.96 13.67 3.19
C ILE A 164 -7.42 13.44 3.53
N ILE A 165 -8.10 12.72 2.66
CA ILE A 165 -9.52 12.37 2.79
C ILE A 165 -9.68 10.85 2.88
N ASP A 166 -10.88 10.38 3.20
CA ASP A 166 -11.23 8.96 3.30
C ASP A 166 -10.38 8.20 4.34
N LEU A 167 -10.57 8.56 5.60
CA LEU A 167 -9.81 8.00 6.72
C LEU A 167 -10.41 6.71 7.32
N ASP A 168 -11.38 6.10 6.69
CA ASP A 168 -12.13 4.95 7.21
C ASP A 168 -11.23 3.70 7.43
N GLY A 169 -10.17 3.57 6.64
CA GLY A 169 -9.20 2.48 6.71
C GLY A 169 -8.08 2.64 7.72
N VAL A 170 -7.98 3.80 8.37
CA VAL A 170 -6.85 4.18 9.22
C VAL A 170 -6.59 3.16 10.33
N ALA A 171 -5.33 2.76 10.47
CA ALA A 171 -4.89 1.85 11.52
C ALA A 171 -3.44 2.13 11.91
N PHE A 172 -3.02 1.72 13.10
CA PHE A 172 -1.60 1.67 13.41
C PHE A 172 -0.87 0.65 12.52
N ASP A 173 0.19 1.08 11.87
CA ASP A 173 1.02 0.22 11.02
C ASP A 173 2.40 0.87 10.82
N LEU A 174 3.33 0.13 10.20
CA LEU A 174 4.57 0.72 9.69
C LEU A 174 4.22 1.78 8.64
N ALA A 175 4.42 3.05 8.98
CA ALA A 175 3.96 4.20 8.19
C ALA A 175 4.41 4.14 6.71
N PHE A 176 5.63 3.67 6.44
CA PHE A 176 6.18 3.53 5.09
C PHE A 176 5.42 2.50 4.20
N ARG A 177 4.48 1.73 4.77
CA ARG A 177 3.61 0.86 3.98
C ARG A 177 2.74 1.64 3.00
N ASP A 178 2.20 2.77 3.42
CA ASP A 178 1.41 3.62 2.52
C ASP A 178 2.28 4.22 1.42
N LEU A 179 3.50 4.64 1.75
CA LEU A 179 4.48 5.09 0.76
C LEU A 179 4.76 3.99 -0.27
N ARG A 180 5.01 2.75 0.19
CA ARG A 180 5.18 1.61 -0.69
C ARG A 180 3.98 1.42 -1.61
N LYS A 181 2.75 1.46 -1.07
CA LYS A 181 1.52 1.32 -1.87
C LYS A 181 1.38 2.43 -2.90
N LEU A 182 1.67 3.68 -2.53
CA LEU A 182 1.63 4.81 -3.44
C LEU A 182 2.65 4.64 -4.57
N ILE A 183 3.90 4.25 -4.27
CA ILE A 183 4.94 4.02 -5.28
C ILE A 183 4.51 2.89 -6.21
N THR A 184 4.11 1.73 -5.67
CA THR A 184 3.74 0.58 -6.49
C THR A 184 2.51 0.86 -7.35
N GLY A 185 1.51 1.56 -6.81
CA GLY A 185 0.34 1.98 -7.58
C GLY A 185 0.69 2.97 -8.71
N THR A 186 1.56 3.92 -8.42
CA THR A 186 2.02 4.88 -9.43
C THR A 186 2.81 4.19 -10.56
N MET A 187 3.68 3.24 -10.23
CA MET A 187 4.45 2.47 -11.23
C MET A 187 3.53 1.54 -12.05
N ASP A 188 2.55 0.91 -11.41
CA ASP A 188 1.55 0.07 -12.07
C ASP A 188 0.70 0.88 -13.07
N ASP A 189 0.18 2.05 -12.65
CA ASP A 189 -0.59 2.96 -13.51
C ASP A 189 0.22 3.46 -14.72
N ARG A 190 1.53 3.67 -14.54
CA ARG A 190 2.45 4.06 -15.61
C ARG A 190 2.86 2.91 -16.53
N GLY A 191 2.64 1.67 -16.12
CA GLY A 191 3.10 0.47 -16.82
C GLY A 191 4.62 0.32 -16.86
N ASP A 192 5.35 1.02 -15.97
CA ASP A 192 6.82 0.97 -15.89
C ASP A 192 7.33 1.26 -14.48
N TRP A 193 8.43 0.59 -14.10
CA TRP A 193 9.14 0.81 -12.83
C TRP A 193 10.30 1.79 -13.01
N ASP A 194 9.95 3.05 -13.16
CA ASP A 194 10.87 4.16 -13.37
C ASP A 194 11.61 4.51 -12.08
N LEU A 195 12.90 4.21 -12.05
CA LEU A 195 13.76 4.45 -10.89
C LEU A 195 13.88 5.93 -10.53
N THR A 196 13.80 6.83 -11.49
CA THR A 196 13.86 8.28 -11.24
C THR A 196 12.65 8.73 -10.45
N TRP A 197 11.46 8.28 -10.86
CA TRP A 197 10.23 8.53 -10.11
C TRP A 197 10.27 7.93 -8.71
N MET A 198 10.68 6.67 -8.59
CA MET A 198 10.76 5.99 -7.29
C MET A 198 11.70 6.74 -6.34
N LYS A 199 12.87 7.17 -6.82
CA LYS A 199 13.84 7.96 -6.03
C LYS A 199 13.26 9.31 -5.61
N ALA A 200 12.58 10.02 -6.53
CA ALA A 200 11.94 11.31 -6.22
C ALA A 200 10.85 11.15 -5.14
N MET A 201 10.00 10.15 -5.26
CA MET A 201 8.94 9.85 -4.29
C MET A 201 9.50 9.49 -2.90
N ILE A 202 10.50 8.61 -2.85
CA ILE A 202 11.17 8.22 -1.60
C ILE A 202 11.86 9.42 -0.96
N LYS A 203 12.57 10.23 -1.75
CA LYS A 203 13.25 11.45 -1.28
C LYS A 203 12.27 12.44 -0.68
N ALA A 204 11.18 12.77 -1.39
CA ALA A 204 10.17 13.70 -0.93
C ALA A 204 9.51 13.28 0.39
N TYR A 205 9.28 11.99 0.57
CA TYR A 205 8.80 11.45 1.84
C TYR A 205 9.86 11.56 2.94
N HIS A 206 11.10 11.12 2.65
CA HIS A 206 12.21 11.06 3.59
C HIS A 206 12.59 12.44 4.16
N GLU A 207 12.50 13.48 3.35
CA GLU A 207 12.79 14.88 3.77
C GLU A 207 11.84 15.36 4.88
N VAL A 208 10.63 14.85 4.95
CA VAL A 208 9.61 15.22 5.95
C VAL A 208 9.51 14.22 7.09
N ASN A 209 9.55 12.93 6.78
CA ASN A 209 9.50 11.83 7.73
C ASN A 209 10.62 10.82 7.43
N PRO A 210 11.80 10.98 8.02
CA PRO A 210 12.98 10.19 7.70
C PRO A 210 12.74 8.68 7.85
N ILE A 211 13.15 7.92 6.82
CA ILE A 211 13.09 6.45 6.81
C ILE A 211 14.48 5.93 7.18
N GLU A 212 14.57 5.22 8.30
CA GLU A 212 15.80 4.58 8.72
C GLU A 212 16.24 3.47 7.72
N PRO A 213 17.54 3.17 7.58
CA PRO A 213 18.02 2.15 6.65
C PRO A 213 17.36 0.77 6.83
N GLU A 214 17.10 0.36 8.07
CA GLU A 214 16.42 -0.90 8.38
C GLU A 214 14.95 -0.88 7.92
N ALA A 215 14.25 0.25 8.12
CA ALA A 215 12.88 0.47 7.67
C ALA A 215 12.81 0.49 6.13
N MET A 216 13.79 1.13 5.47
CA MET A 216 13.91 1.11 4.01
C MET A 216 14.02 -0.32 3.49
N GLN A 217 14.87 -1.17 4.09
CA GLN A 217 14.98 -2.56 3.67
C GLN A 217 13.65 -3.32 3.80
N VAL A 218 12.91 -3.13 4.91
CA VAL A 218 11.59 -3.76 5.09
C VAL A 218 10.58 -3.26 4.06
N MET A 219 10.61 -1.97 3.71
CA MET A 219 9.76 -1.40 2.65
C MET A 219 10.09 -2.01 1.27
N LEU A 220 11.38 -2.16 0.93
CA LEU A 220 11.79 -2.77 -0.33
C LEU A 220 11.41 -4.27 -0.40
N ILE A 221 11.46 -4.99 0.73
CA ILE A 221 10.98 -6.37 0.82
C ILE A 221 9.46 -6.43 0.55
N ASP A 222 8.67 -5.49 1.09
CA ASP A 222 7.23 -5.43 0.82
C ASP A 222 6.91 -5.07 -0.64
N MET A 223 7.76 -4.28 -1.30
CA MET A 223 7.69 -4.06 -2.75
C MET A 223 8.04 -5.33 -3.55
N PHE A 224 9.00 -6.12 -3.07
CA PHE A 224 9.42 -7.34 -3.73
C PHE A 224 8.35 -8.44 -3.70
N LEU A 225 7.50 -8.49 -2.67
CA LEU A 225 6.34 -9.40 -2.62
C LEU A 225 5.49 -9.23 -3.90
N PRO A 226 5.05 -10.32 -4.59
CA PRO A 226 4.35 -10.23 -5.86
C PRO A 226 2.90 -9.74 -5.73
N ASN A 227 2.72 -8.56 -5.15
CA ASN A 227 1.42 -7.94 -4.91
C ASN A 227 0.67 -7.62 -6.22
N GLU A 228 1.38 -7.17 -7.24
CA GLU A 228 0.82 -6.79 -8.54
C GLU A 228 0.30 -8.04 -9.28
N PHE A 229 1.04 -9.14 -9.24
CA PHE A 229 0.58 -10.43 -9.75
C PHE A 229 -0.68 -10.89 -9.01
N TYR A 230 -0.66 -10.86 -7.67
CA TYR A 230 -1.84 -11.23 -6.89
C TYR A 230 -3.05 -10.34 -7.22
N LYS A 231 -2.86 -9.02 -7.31
CA LYS A 231 -3.92 -8.05 -7.65
C LYS A 231 -4.51 -8.34 -9.03
N LEU A 232 -3.68 -8.69 -10.00
CA LEU A 232 -4.10 -9.00 -11.37
C LEU A 232 -4.94 -10.27 -11.45
N VAL A 233 -4.58 -11.32 -10.70
CA VAL A 233 -5.18 -12.65 -10.83
C VAL A 233 -6.27 -12.93 -9.79
N LYS A 234 -6.38 -12.13 -8.72
CA LYS A 234 -7.25 -12.43 -7.57
C LYS A 234 -8.72 -12.67 -7.91
N ASP A 235 -9.23 -12.01 -8.94
CA ASP A 235 -10.65 -12.06 -9.28
C ASP A 235 -11.06 -13.41 -9.91
N VAL A 236 -10.09 -14.18 -10.45
CA VAL A 236 -10.29 -15.58 -10.87
C VAL A 236 -10.80 -16.47 -9.72
N LEU A 237 -10.51 -16.12 -8.44
CA LEU A 237 -11.02 -16.85 -7.28
C LEU A 237 -12.55 -16.76 -7.13
N TYR A 238 -13.15 -15.74 -7.69
CA TYR A 238 -14.59 -15.47 -7.60
C TYR A 238 -15.30 -15.79 -8.89
N ASP A 239 -14.61 -15.64 -10.03
CA ASP A 239 -15.14 -15.91 -11.36
C ASP A 239 -14.07 -16.55 -12.26
N PRO A 240 -14.11 -17.87 -12.49
CA PRO A 240 -13.19 -18.54 -13.41
C PRO A 240 -13.25 -18.05 -14.86
N ASN A 241 -14.33 -17.40 -15.30
CA ASN A 241 -14.40 -16.81 -16.65
C ASN A 241 -13.39 -15.69 -16.86
N MET A 242 -12.83 -15.14 -15.77
CA MET A 242 -11.70 -14.20 -15.82
C MET A 242 -10.38 -14.83 -16.31
N LEU A 243 -10.33 -16.17 -16.52
CA LEU A 243 -9.21 -16.85 -17.18
C LEU A 243 -9.26 -16.67 -18.71
N ASP A 244 -9.57 -15.51 -19.18
CA ASP A 244 -9.81 -15.14 -20.56
C ASP A 244 -8.56 -14.65 -21.32
N GLY A 245 -8.74 -14.24 -22.57
CA GLY A 245 -7.66 -13.68 -23.40
C GLY A 245 -7.14 -12.33 -22.91
N ALA A 246 -7.95 -11.54 -22.20
CA ALA A 246 -7.51 -10.26 -21.60
C ALA A 246 -6.48 -10.50 -20.50
N LEU A 247 -6.69 -11.52 -19.67
CA LEU A 247 -5.73 -11.93 -18.64
C LEU A 247 -4.41 -12.42 -19.27
N VAL A 248 -4.42 -13.11 -20.41
CA VAL A 248 -3.19 -13.50 -21.11
C VAL A 248 -2.34 -12.28 -21.42
N ALA A 249 -2.92 -11.27 -22.07
CA ALA A 249 -2.21 -10.05 -22.43
C ALA A 249 -1.72 -9.28 -21.19
N ALA A 250 -2.50 -9.27 -20.11
CA ALA A 250 -2.13 -8.62 -18.86
C ALA A 250 -0.97 -9.34 -18.16
N LEU A 251 -0.95 -10.68 -18.13
CA LEU A 251 0.16 -11.48 -17.59
C LEU A 251 1.46 -11.24 -18.36
N GLN A 252 1.40 -11.17 -19.70
CA GLN A 252 2.58 -10.89 -20.52
C GLN A 252 3.17 -9.51 -20.22
N ARG A 253 2.34 -8.48 -20.08
CA ARG A 253 2.78 -7.15 -19.67
C ARG A 253 3.39 -7.16 -18.26
N LEU A 254 2.75 -7.87 -17.33
CA LEU A 254 3.22 -7.97 -15.95
C LEU A 254 4.61 -8.61 -15.86
N LEU A 255 4.91 -9.62 -16.66
CA LEU A 255 6.24 -10.25 -16.65
C LEU A 255 7.34 -9.23 -16.97
N ILE A 256 7.10 -8.38 -17.96
CA ILE A 256 8.04 -7.30 -18.36
C ILE A 256 8.19 -6.28 -17.22
N THR A 257 7.09 -5.81 -16.66
CA THR A 257 7.11 -4.81 -15.59
C THR A 257 7.69 -5.36 -14.30
N ASP A 258 7.47 -6.64 -13.96
CA ASP A 258 8.07 -7.29 -12.78
C ASP A 258 9.60 -7.42 -12.90
N GLU A 259 10.14 -7.67 -14.07
CA GLU A 259 11.60 -7.66 -14.29
C GLU A 259 12.20 -6.29 -14.03
N ARG A 260 11.57 -5.23 -14.55
CA ARG A 260 11.96 -3.85 -14.29
C ARG A 260 11.85 -3.49 -12.82
N LYS A 261 10.78 -3.92 -12.15
CA LYS A 261 10.62 -3.79 -10.69
C LYS A 261 11.80 -4.41 -9.95
N GLN A 262 12.13 -5.65 -10.25
CA GLN A 262 13.23 -6.33 -9.57
C GLN A 262 14.57 -5.66 -9.81
N GLN A 263 14.80 -5.10 -11.01
CA GLN A 263 15.99 -4.31 -11.30
C GLN A 263 16.00 -3.02 -10.47
N ALA A 264 14.91 -2.24 -10.49
CA ALA A 264 14.80 -1.00 -9.72
C ALA A 264 14.99 -1.24 -8.21
N LEU A 265 14.44 -2.31 -7.66
CA LEU A 265 14.63 -2.66 -6.25
C LEU A 265 16.09 -2.99 -5.92
N ARG A 266 16.83 -3.68 -6.80
CA ARG A 266 18.28 -3.91 -6.63
C ARG A 266 19.05 -2.58 -6.63
N GLU A 267 18.73 -1.68 -7.54
CA GLU A 267 19.36 -0.36 -7.64
C GLU A 267 19.02 0.58 -6.46
N LEU A 268 17.86 0.36 -5.83
CA LEU A 268 17.50 1.00 -4.56
C LEU A 268 18.16 0.33 -3.33
N GLY A 269 18.92 -0.73 -3.54
CA GLY A 269 19.70 -1.39 -2.50
C GLY A 269 18.97 -2.51 -1.76
N LEU A 270 17.96 -3.15 -2.38
CA LEU A 270 17.34 -4.36 -1.82
C LEU A 270 18.40 -5.44 -1.66
N LYS A 271 18.64 -5.85 -0.40
CA LYS A 271 19.61 -6.91 -0.06
C LYS A 271 18.93 -8.27 -0.16
N ARG A 272 19.30 -9.05 -1.16
CA ARG A 272 18.96 -10.49 -1.24
C ARG A 272 20.10 -11.28 -0.64
N ARG A 273 19.83 -12.08 0.41
CA ARG A 273 20.83 -13.05 0.90
C ARG A 273 20.94 -14.17 -0.14
N ARG A 274 22.17 -14.44 -0.54
CA ARG A 274 22.49 -15.62 -1.36
C ARG A 274 22.34 -16.89 -0.54
#